data_c1e6275335106e3829b6d5a642ad396f
#
_entry.id   c1e6275335106e3829b6d5a642ad396f
#
_cell.length_a   1.000
_cell.length_b   1.000
_cell.length_c   1.000
_cell.angle_alpha   90.00
_cell.angle_beta   90.00
_cell.angle_gamma   90.00
#
_symmetry.space_group_name_H-M   'P 1'
#
loop_
_entity.id
_entity.type
_entity.pdbx_description
1 polymer ?
#
loop_
_entity_poly.entity_id
_entity_poly.type
_entity_poly.pdbx_seq_one_letter_code
_entity_poly.pdbx_strand_id
1 'polypeptide(L)'
;MKNTMAENMTGDIISDHRERMLNLKKYYPFFRLIDTSFSNFKDGKYEILDMGYIVMAVLRFFIEENNFKEKDVTYPEYLDFLRLILKRDFGLDLNEQDSKEIADYIFDKIKNDGRPFEFSYFDPVDRKKRVSRMKIIESSIRDNTVWYSISPDAIEFYLDTKEIKDESRISVSQLLLEKMINSQNFRGGVEVVERINEEVNRPVSYTHLTLPTI
;
A
#
# COMPACT_ATOMS: atom_id res chain seq x y z
N MET A 1 41.44 -15.02 12.45
CA MET A 1 40.50 -13.96 12.85
C MET A 1 39.81 -13.25 11.70
N LYS A 2 40.38 -13.05 10.51
CA LYS A 2 39.67 -12.41 9.39
C LYS A 2 38.53 -13.25 8.76
N ASN A 3 38.61 -14.57 8.80
CA ASN A 3 37.60 -15.47 8.21
C ASN A 3 36.29 -15.49 9.02
N THR A 4 36.37 -15.43 10.35
CA THR A 4 35.19 -15.53 11.24
C THR A 4 34.24 -14.33 11.09
N MET A 5 34.77 -13.12 10.82
CA MET A 5 33.93 -11.91 10.64
C MET A 5 33.18 -11.93 9.31
N ALA A 6 33.82 -12.41 8.24
CA ALA A 6 33.19 -12.56 6.93
C ALA A 6 32.12 -13.68 6.96
N GLU A 7 32.36 -14.78 7.66
CA GLU A 7 31.40 -15.88 7.82
C GLU A 7 30.18 -15.46 8.63
N ASN A 8 30.33 -14.68 9.70
CA ASN A 8 29.23 -14.16 10.49
C ASN A 8 28.40 -13.16 9.64
N MET A 9 29.04 -12.22 8.94
CA MET A 9 28.36 -11.25 8.09
C MET A 9 27.56 -11.92 6.97
N THR A 10 28.10 -12.98 6.35
CA THR A 10 27.36 -13.74 5.31
C THR A 10 26.19 -14.54 5.90
N GLY A 11 26.32 -15.04 7.14
CA GLY A 11 25.23 -15.68 7.87
C GLY A 11 24.07 -14.70 8.13
N ASP A 12 24.37 -13.50 8.59
CA ASP A 12 23.38 -12.45 8.84
C ASP A 12 22.66 -12.01 7.57
N ILE A 13 23.37 -11.85 6.45
CA ILE A 13 22.77 -11.54 5.16
C ILE A 13 21.76 -12.61 4.74
N ILE A 14 22.09 -13.89 4.93
CA ILE A 14 21.21 -15.00 4.57
C ILE A 14 19.97 -15.02 5.46
N SER A 15 20.13 -14.82 6.77
CA SER A 15 19.00 -14.84 7.73
C SER A 15 18.01 -13.72 7.47
N ASP A 16 18.48 -12.51 7.20
CA ASP A 16 17.63 -11.32 7.02
C ASP A 16 17.01 -11.22 5.61
N HIS A 17 17.64 -11.85 4.61
CA HIS A 17 17.28 -11.61 3.22
C HIS A 17 15.80 -11.87 2.92
N ARG A 18 15.26 -12.97 3.44
CA ARG A 18 13.88 -13.35 3.22
C ARG A 18 12.91 -12.30 3.77
N GLU A 19 13.16 -11.83 4.98
CA GLU A 19 12.34 -10.81 5.64
C GLU A 19 12.40 -9.49 4.88
N ARG A 20 13.60 -9.04 4.47
CA ARG A 20 13.79 -7.85 3.64
C ARG A 20 13.03 -7.94 2.33
N MET A 21 13.05 -9.09 1.65
CA MET A 21 12.32 -9.27 0.40
C MET A 21 10.80 -9.27 0.62
N LEU A 22 10.30 -9.83 1.72
CA LEU A 22 8.88 -9.77 2.07
C LEU A 22 8.45 -8.34 2.43
N ASN A 23 9.31 -7.55 3.07
CA ASN A 23 9.05 -6.13 3.32
C ASN A 23 9.04 -5.31 2.03
N LEU A 24 9.89 -5.62 1.06
CA LEU A 24 9.90 -4.96 -0.26
C LEU A 24 8.68 -5.34 -1.12
N LYS A 25 8.07 -6.49 -0.90
CA LYS A 25 6.90 -6.96 -1.66
C LYS A 25 5.78 -5.92 -1.71
N LYS A 26 5.49 -5.23 -0.59
CA LYS A 26 4.39 -4.28 -0.48
C LYS A 26 4.54 -3.04 -1.38
N TYR A 27 5.78 -2.69 -1.75
CA TYR A 27 6.06 -1.55 -2.65
C TYR A 27 5.95 -1.93 -4.14
N TYR A 28 6.09 -3.21 -4.46
CA TYR A 28 6.15 -3.69 -5.84
C TYR A 28 4.92 -3.32 -6.69
N PRO A 29 3.68 -3.51 -6.23
CA PRO A 29 2.50 -3.13 -7.00
C PRO A 29 2.45 -1.64 -7.34
N PHE A 30 2.84 -0.77 -6.40
CA PHE A 30 2.88 0.66 -6.63
C PHE A 30 3.86 1.04 -7.74
N PHE A 31 5.10 0.52 -7.71
CA PHE A 31 6.07 0.77 -8.76
C PHE A 31 5.62 0.23 -10.12
N ARG A 32 4.90 -0.89 -10.14
CA ARG A 32 4.28 -1.40 -11.38
C ARG A 32 3.18 -0.50 -11.92
N LEU A 33 2.44 0.15 -11.03
CA LEU A 33 1.32 1.01 -11.41
C LEU A 33 1.77 2.39 -11.88
N ILE A 34 2.79 3.01 -11.27
CA ILE A 34 3.28 4.32 -11.69
C ILE A 34 3.87 4.31 -13.09
N ASP A 35 4.33 3.16 -13.58
CA ASP A 35 4.80 2.98 -14.95
C ASP A 35 3.63 2.94 -15.98
N THR A 36 2.36 2.97 -15.52
CA THR A 36 1.20 2.97 -16.39
C THR A 36 1.07 4.30 -17.12
N SER A 37 1.25 4.29 -18.43
CA SER A 37 1.04 5.45 -19.27
C SER A 37 -0.38 5.51 -19.80
N PHE A 38 -0.97 6.69 -19.81
CA PHE A 38 -2.26 6.97 -20.43
C PHE A 38 -2.14 7.43 -21.90
N SER A 39 -0.92 7.59 -22.42
CA SER A 39 -0.69 8.10 -23.78
C SER A 39 -1.33 7.28 -24.89
N ASN A 40 -1.43 5.96 -24.71
CA ASN A 40 -2.03 5.05 -25.65
C ASN A 40 -3.51 4.74 -25.34
N PHE A 41 -4.03 5.27 -24.24
CA PHE A 41 -5.44 5.06 -23.90
C PHE A 41 -6.29 6.16 -24.52
N LYS A 42 -7.25 5.76 -25.37
CA LYS A 42 -8.15 6.68 -26.08
C LYS A 42 -7.40 7.82 -26.81
N ASP A 43 -6.41 7.45 -27.61
CA ASP A 43 -5.61 8.37 -28.44
C ASP A 43 -4.96 9.53 -27.65
N GLY A 44 -4.54 9.25 -26.42
CA GLY A 44 -3.88 10.23 -25.55
C GLY A 44 -4.81 11.24 -24.86
N LYS A 45 -6.12 11.07 -24.96
CA LYS A 45 -7.11 11.96 -24.28
C LYS A 45 -6.84 12.16 -22.79
N TYR A 46 -6.21 11.19 -22.16
CA TYR A 46 -5.96 11.15 -20.72
C TYR A 46 -4.48 11.22 -20.36
N GLU A 47 -3.62 11.70 -21.26
CA GLU A 47 -2.17 11.79 -21.05
C GLU A 47 -1.77 12.63 -19.82
N ILE A 48 -2.60 13.61 -19.46
CA ILE A 48 -2.39 14.46 -18.27
C ILE A 48 -2.49 13.68 -16.94
N LEU A 49 -3.09 12.50 -16.95
CA LEU A 49 -3.29 11.71 -15.74
C LEU A 49 -1.98 11.10 -15.23
N ASP A 50 -1.77 11.22 -13.93
CA ASP A 50 -0.67 10.58 -13.19
C ASP A 50 -1.21 9.39 -12.40
N MET A 51 -0.79 8.19 -12.78
CA MET A 51 -1.25 6.96 -12.12
C MET A 51 -0.76 6.87 -10.68
N GLY A 52 0.43 7.37 -10.37
CA GLY A 52 0.97 7.39 -9.02
C GLY A 52 0.10 8.22 -8.09
N TYR A 53 -0.26 9.44 -8.52
CA TYR A 53 -1.18 10.30 -7.77
C TYR A 53 -2.54 9.64 -7.58
N ILE A 54 -3.12 9.10 -8.64
CA ILE A 54 -4.45 8.45 -8.60
C ILE A 54 -4.45 7.25 -7.67
N VAL A 55 -3.43 6.40 -7.73
CA VAL A 55 -3.31 5.23 -6.83
C VAL A 55 -3.26 5.67 -5.38
N MET A 56 -2.43 6.67 -5.04
CA MET A 56 -2.34 7.16 -3.66
C MET A 56 -3.66 7.76 -3.16
N ALA A 57 -4.39 8.47 -4.02
CA ALA A 57 -5.70 9.00 -3.68
C ALA A 57 -6.75 7.88 -3.48
N VAL A 58 -6.74 6.86 -4.35
CA VAL A 58 -7.62 5.69 -4.22
C VAL A 58 -7.31 4.90 -2.95
N LEU A 59 -6.03 4.67 -2.63
CA LEU A 59 -5.64 4.02 -1.38
C LEU A 59 -6.17 4.79 -0.17
N ARG A 60 -6.02 6.12 -0.17
CA ARG A 60 -6.53 6.99 0.90
C ARG A 60 -8.05 6.86 1.04
N PHE A 61 -8.79 6.89 -0.07
CA PHE A 61 -10.24 6.72 -0.08
C PHE A 61 -10.66 5.38 0.54
N PHE A 62 -10.04 4.27 0.12
CA PHE A 62 -10.36 2.96 0.68
C PHE A 62 -9.99 2.85 2.16
N ILE A 63 -8.88 3.44 2.59
CA ILE A 63 -8.51 3.48 4.02
C ILE A 63 -9.57 4.23 4.83
N GLU A 64 -10.04 5.39 4.36
CA GLU A 64 -11.09 6.15 5.05
C GLU A 64 -12.40 5.36 5.15
N GLU A 65 -12.86 4.74 4.06
CA GLU A 65 -14.11 3.99 4.06
C GLU A 65 -14.01 2.69 4.87
N ASN A 66 -12.97 1.88 4.64
CA ASN A 66 -12.87 0.56 5.24
C ASN A 66 -12.43 0.56 6.71
N ASN A 67 -11.52 1.48 7.09
CA ASN A 67 -10.89 1.43 8.40
C ASN A 67 -11.48 2.46 9.37
N PHE A 68 -11.78 3.67 8.90
CA PHE A 68 -12.35 4.71 9.77
C PHE A 68 -13.87 4.69 9.83
N LYS A 69 -14.53 4.34 8.71
CA LYS A 69 -16.00 4.22 8.67
C LYS A 69 -16.49 2.77 8.75
N GLU A 70 -15.54 1.80 8.83
CA GLU A 70 -15.83 0.36 8.92
C GLU A 70 -16.77 -0.17 7.83
N LYS A 71 -16.70 0.42 6.64
CA LYS A 71 -17.59 0.14 5.53
C LYS A 71 -16.83 -0.33 4.31
N ASP A 72 -17.18 -1.48 3.76
CA ASP A 72 -16.68 -1.89 2.44
C ASP A 72 -17.27 -0.99 1.34
N VAL A 73 -16.52 -0.84 0.26
CA VAL A 73 -16.81 0.07 -0.84
C VAL A 73 -17.46 -0.67 -1.99
N THR A 74 -18.48 -0.09 -2.59
CA THR A 74 -19.07 -0.56 -3.85
C THR A 74 -18.40 0.12 -5.05
N TYR A 75 -18.56 -0.49 -6.24
CA TYR A 75 -18.03 0.13 -7.46
C TYR A 75 -18.61 1.54 -7.75
N PRO A 76 -19.92 1.81 -7.59
CA PRO A 76 -20.46 3.16 -7.75
C PRO A 76 -19.81 4.20 -6.84
N GLU A 77 -19.55 3.87 -5.57
CA GLU A 77 -18.88 4.78 -4.63
C GLU A 77 -17.44 5.10 -5.05
N TYR A 78 -16.71 4.10 -5.55
CA TYR A 78 -15.40 4.32 -6.14
C TYR A 78 -15.48 5.22 -7.38
N LEU A 79 -16.44 4.99 -8.28
CA LEU A 79 -16.64 5.78 -9.49
C LEU A 79 -16.91 7.25 -9.16
N ASP A 80 -17.78 7.52 -8.20
CA ASP A 80 -18.11 8.89 -7.76
C ASP A 80 -16.89 9.59 -7.15
N PHE A 81 -16.12 8.87 -6.34
CA PHE A 81 -14.86 9.38 -5.79
C PHE A 81 -13.85 9.70 -6.90
N LEU A 82 -13.67 8.82 -7.87
CA LEU A 82 -12.73 9.05 -8.96
C LEU A 82 -13.14 10.22 -9.84
N ARG A 83 -14.43 10.37 -10.17
CA ARG A 83 -14.97 11.53 -10.89
C ARG A 83 -14.62 12.84 -10.18
N LEU A 84 -14.77 12.86 -8.87
CA LEU A 84 -14.42 14.03 -8.06
C LEU A 84 -12.95 14.42 -8.23
N ILE A 85 -12.03 13.45 -8.14
CA ILE A 85 -10.60 13.68 -8.32
C ILE A 85 -10.27 14.13 -9.73
N LEU A 86 -10.80 13.44 -10.76
CA LEU A 86 -10.53 13.78 -12.14
C LEU A 86 -10.94 15.22 -12.46
N LYS A 87 -12.09 15.66 -11.93
CA LYS A 87 -12.58 17.03 -12.10
C LYS A 87 -11.78 18.05 -11.30
N ARG A 88 -11.56 17.78 -10.01
CA ARG A 88 -10.92 18.74 -9.09
C ARG A 88 -9.43 18.89 -9.36
N ASP A 89 -8.73 17.79 -9.55
CA ASP A 89 -7.25 17.76 -9.52
C ASP A 89 -6.65 17.81 -10.93
N PHE A 90 -7.34 17.24 -11.91
CA PHE A 90 -6.89 17.23 -13.31
C PHE A 90 -7.71 18.15 -14.24
N GLY A 91 -8.76 18.80 -13.74
CA GLY A 91 -9.62 19.69 -14.53
C GLY A 91 -10.44 18.97 -15.60
N LEU A 92 -10.60 17.65 -15.50
CA LEU A 92 -11.34 16.86 -16.47
C LEU A 92 -12.82 16.76 -16.09
N ASP A 93 -13.67 17.52 -16.78
CA ASP A 93 -15.13 17.43 -16.66
C ASP A 93 -15.66 16.44 -17.71
N LEU A 94 -15.77 15.16 -17.32
CA LEU A 94 -16.11 14.07 -18.20
C LEU A 94 -17.60 13.75 -18.15
N ASN A 95 -18.17 13.38 -19.30
CA ASN A 95 -19.50 12.78 -19.33
C ASN A 95 -19.54 11.42 -18.64
N GLU A 96 -20.71 10.85 -18.47
CA GLU A 96 -20.90 9.60 -17.73
C GLU A 96 -20.16 8.42 -18.37
N GLN A 97 -20.23 8.30 -19.69
CA GLN A 97 -19.58 7.22 -20.44
C GLN A 97 -18.05 7.30 -20.31
N ASP A 98 -17.47 8.47 -20.59
CA ASP A 98 -16.03 8.69 -20.50
C ASP A 98 -15.52 8.48 -19.06
N SER A 99 -16.27 8.94 -18.06
CA SER A 99 -15.93 8.75 -16.64
C SER A 99 -15.89 7.27 -16.27
N LYS A 100 -16.86 6.50 -16.73
CA LYS A 100 -16.93 5.06 -16.49
C LYS A 100 -15.77 4.33 -17.17
N GLU A 101 -15.50 4.62 -18.43
CA GLU A 101 -14.42 3.96 -19.19
C GLU A 101 -13.05 4.19 -18.55
N ILE A 102 -12.73 5.42 -18.14
CA ILE A 102 -11.45 5.71 -17.48
C ILE A 102 -11.40 5.11 -16.08
N ALA A 103 -12.51 5.09 -15.35
CA ALA A 103 -12.59 4.48 -14.03
C ALA A 103 -12.40 2.96 -14.10
N ASP A 104 -13.04 2.30 -15.08
CA ASP A 104 -12.85 0.86 -15.32
C ASP A 104 -11.38 0.55 -15.61
N TYR A 105 -10.75 1.33 -16.50
CA TYR A 105 -9.34 1.16 -16.84
C TYR A 105 -8.43 1.28 -15.63
N ILE A 106 -8.58 2.35 -14.84
CA ILE A 106 -7.77 2.58 -13.63
C ILE A 106 -8.01 1.47 -12.60
N PHE A 107 -9.27 1.10 -12.37
CA PHE A 107 -9.63 0.09 -11.39
C PHE A 107 -9.08 -1.29 -11.73
N ASP A 108 -9.13 -1.66 -13.01
CA ASP A 108 -8.57 -2.92 -13.49
C ASP A 108 -7.05 -2.95 -13.32
N LYS A 109 -6.36 -1.83 -13.56
CA LYS A 109 -4.93 -1.72 -13.29
C LYS A 109 -4.62 -1.88 -11.80
N ILE A 110 -5.35 -1.20 -10.91
CA ILE A 110 -5.17 -1.30 -9.46
C ILE A 110 -5.42 -2.72 -8.96
N LYS A 111 -6.43 -3.41 -9.52
CA LYS A 111 -6.73 -4.81 -9.22
C LYS A 111 -5.84 -5.80 -9.95
N ASN A 112 -4.97 -5.35 -10.85
CA ASN A 112 -4.15 -6.18 -11.73
C ASN A 112 -5.01 -7.21 -12.51
N ASP A 113 -6.07 -6.75 -13.14
CA ASP A 113 -7.06 -7.57 -13.87
C ASP A 113 -7.62 -8.72 -13.01
N GLY A 114 -7.80 -8.48 -11.72
CA GLY A 114 -8.31 -9.45 -10.74
C GLY A 114 -7.29 -10.45 -10.22
N ARG A 115 -6.05 -10.42 -10.73
CA ARG A 115 -4.96 -11.32 -10.33
C ARG A 115 -4.11 -10.69 -9.22
N PRO A 116 -3.46 -11.48 -8.36
CA PRO A 116 -2.48 -10.93 -7.45
C PRO A 116 -1.25 -10.40 -8.22
N PHE A 117 -0.62 -9.37 -7.70
CA PHE A 117 0.72 -8.99 -8.10
C PHE A 117 1.70 -10.05 -7.61
N GLU A 118 2.60 -10.50 -8.47
CA GLU A 118 3.58 -11.54 -8.18
C GLU A 118 4.98 -10.92 -8.06
N PHE A 119 5.52 -10.93 -6.85
CA PHE A 119 6.87 -10.48 -6.54
C PHE A 119 7.80 -11.67 -6.42
N SER A 120 8.73 -11.79 -7.36
CA SER A 120 9.69 -12.91 -7.39
C SER A 120 11.01 -12.50 -6.75
N TYR A 121 11.56 -13.34 -5.89
CA TYR A 121 12.87 -13.15 -5.27
C TYR A 121 13.63 -14.48 -5.10
N PHE A 122 14.93 -14.39 -4.94
CA PHE A 122 15.77 -15.54 -4.65
C PHE A 122 15.84 -15.77 -3.13
N ASP A 123 15.60 -17.00 -2.70
CA ASP A 123 15.75 -17.42 -1.31
C ASP A 123 17.11 -18.15 -1.17
N PRO A 124 18.10 -17.56 -0.49
CA PRO A 124 19.43 -18.14 -0.37
C PRO A 124 19.48 -19.38 0.54
N VAL A 125 18.52 -19.51 1.47
CA VAL A 125 18.43 -20.68 2.36
C VAL A 125 18.01 -21.91 1.55
N ASP A 126 16.94 -21.76 0.79
CA ASP A 126 16.40 -22.85 -0.05
C ASP A 126 17.09 -22.94 -1.43
N ARG A 127 17.94 -21.97 -1.77
CA ARG A 127 18.65 -21.84 -3.06
C ARG A 127 17.72 -21.88 -4.27
N LYS A 128 16.55 -21.29 -4.15
CA LYS A 128 15.52 -21.27 -5.20
C LYS A 128 14.81 -19.93 -5.31
N LYS A 129 14.19 -19.69 -6.46
CA LYS A 129 13.27 -18.55 -6.64
C LYS A 129 11.96 -18.83 -5.90
N ARG A 130 11.48 -17.84 -5.17
CA ARG A 130 10.16 -17.80 -4.54
C ARG A 130 9.32 -16.72 -5.17
N VAL A 131 8.01 -16.89 -5.10
CA VAL A 131 7.03 -15.90 -5.55
C VAL A 131 6.14 -15.57 -4.37
N SER A 132 6.09 -14.31 -4.01
CA SER A 132 5.14 -13.78 -3.03
C SER A 132 4.02 -13.05 -3.77
N ARG A 133 2.78 -13.23 -3.33
CA ARG A 133 1.61 -12.66 -3.97
C ARG A 133 0.93 -11.67 -3.05
N MET A 134 0.43 -10.57 -3.63
CA MET A 134 -0.40 -9.62 -2.90
C MET A 134 -1.46 -9.00 -3.82
N LYS A 135 -2.54 -8.52 -3.23
CA LYS A 135 -3.55 -7.69 -3.89
C LYS A 135 -3.57 -6.32 -3.21
N ILE A 136 -3.84 -5.28 -3.96
CA ILE A 136 -4.09 -3.95 -3.40
C ILE A 136 -5.53 -3.87 -2.90
N ILE A 137 -6.47 -4.29 -3.75
CA ILE A 137 -7.90 -4.34 -3.44
C ILE A 137 -8.36 -5.79 -3.44
N GLU A 138 -9.05 -6.17 -2.39
CA GLU A 138 -9.75 -7.45 -2.26
C GLU A 138 -11.22 -7.27 -2.63
N SER A 139 -11.88 -8.34 -3.05
CA SER A 139 -13.30 -8.33 -3.36
C SER A 139 -14.03 -9.48 -2.69
N SER A 140 -15.23 -9.21 -2.22
CA SER A 140 -16.16 -10.20 -1.66
C SER A 140 -17.54 -10.04 -2.30
N ILE A 141 -18.33 -11.11 -2.35
CA ILE A 141 -19.71 -11.06 -2.84
C ILE A 141 -20.64 -11.31 -1.66
N ARG A 142 -21.53 -10.35 -1.41
CA ARG A 142 -22.57 -10.45 -0.38
C ARG A 142 -23.89 -9.93 -0.96
N ASP A 143 -24.97 -10.65 -0.77
CA ASP A 143 -26.30 -10.27 -1.24
C ASP A 143 -26.35 -9.88 -2.73
N ASN A 144 -25.65 -10.67 -3.56
CA ASN A 144 -25.50 -10.46 -5.00
C ASN A 144 -24.81 -9.13 -5.40
N THR A 145 -24.12 -8.50 -4.45
CA THR A 145 -23.35 -7.26 -4.64
C THR A 145 -21.88 -7.53 -4.40
N VAL A 146 -21.02 -6.95 -5.28
CA VAL A 146 -19.57 -7.00 -5.12
C VAL A 146 -19.13 -5.86 -4.22
N TRP A 147 -18.44 -6.21 -3.14
CA TRP A 147 -17.84 -5.30 -2.19
C TRP A 147 -16.33 -5.33 -2.29
N TYR A 148 -15.71 -4.19 -2.10
CA TYR A 148 -14.27 -4.02 -2.21
C TYR A 148 -13.70 -3.50 -0.91
N SER A 149 -12.53 -4.04 -0.54
CA SER A 149 -11.76 -3.61 0.62
C SER A 149 -10.28 -3.52 0.29
N ILE A 150 -9.57 -2.62 0.99
CA ILE A 150 -8.12 -2.50 0.87
C ILE A 150 -7.44 -3.64 1.62
N SER A 151 -6.37 -4.19 1.02
CA SER A 151 -5.59 -5.24 1.68
C SER A 151 -4.70 -4.68 2.81
N PRO A 152 -4.35 -5.49 3.82
CA PRO A 152 -3.41 -5.10 4.86
C PRO A 152 -2.04 -4.65 4.33
N ASP A 153 -1.49 -5.37 3.35
CA ASP A 153 -0.21 -5.01 2.69
C ASP A 153 -0.27 -3.61 2.05
N ALA A 154 -1.41 -3.24 1.43
CA ALA A 154 -1.58 -1.94 0.80
C ALA A 154 -1.79 -0.81 1.83
N ILE A 155 -2.44 -1.09 2.96
CA ILE A 155 -2.52 -0.14 4.08
C ILE A 155 -1.12 0.13 4.62
N GLU A 156 -0.36 -0.92 4.90
CA GLU A 156 1.00 -0.80 5.42
C GLU A 156 1.89 0.00 4.46
N PHE A 157 1.85 -0.31 3.15
CA PHE A 157 2.54 0.47 2.13
C PHE A 157 2.17 1.97 2.20
N TYR A 158 0.86 2.28 2.20
CA TYR A 158 0.41 3.69 2.22
C TYR A 158 0.93 4.45 3.42
N LEU A 159 0.95 3.81 4.59
CA LEU A 159 1.39 4.41 5.84
C LEU A 159 2.90 4.61 5.87
N ASP A 160 3.66 3.66 5.36
CA ASP A 160 5.12 3.75 5.29
C ASP A 160 5.62 4.85 4.34
N THR A 161 4.78 5.28 3.38
CA THR A 161 5.14 6.36 2.43
C THR A 161 5.04 7.77 3.04
N LYS A 162 4.49 7.90 4.24
CA LYS A 162 4.38 9.18 4.93
C LYS A 162 5.24 9.16 6.19
N GLU A 163 6.10 10.17 6.37
CA GLU A 163 6.69 10.45 7.68
C GLU A 163 5.56 10.83 8.64
N ILE A 164 5.09 9.87 9.41
CA ILE A 164 4.08 10.09 10.42
C ILE A 164 4.81 10.51 11.67
N LYS A 165 4.50 11.70 12.21
CA LYS A 165 4.95 12.09 13.53
C LYS A 165 4.46 11.07 14.56
N ASP A 166 5.24 10.82 15.61
CA ASP A 166 5.11 9.70 16.54
C ASP A 166 3.69 9.37 17.03
N GLU A 167 2.87 10.38 17.27
CA GLU A 167 1.46 10.18 17.70
C GLU A 167 0.56 9.50 16.67
N SER A 168 0.79 9.75 15.37
CA SER A 168 0.01 9.14 14.31
C SER A 168 0.42 7.69 14.04
N ARG A 169 1.68 7.32 14.29
CA ARG A 169 2.17 5.94 14.16
C ARG A 169 1.48 5.00 15.14
N ILE A 170 1.30 5.45 16.38
CA ILE A 170 0.61 4.67 17.42
C ILE A 170 -0.84 4.38 17.00
N SER A 171 -1.58 5.40 16.54
CA SER A 171 -2.98 5.25 16.12
C SER A 171 -3.14 4.28 14.94
N VAL A 172 -2.20 4.31 13.99
CA VAL A 172 -2.20 3.42 12.83
C VAL A 172 -1.89 1.99 13.22
N SER A 173 -0.90 1.80 14.08
CA SER A 173 -0.55 0.47 14.58
C SER A 173 -1.69 -0.13 15.40
N GLN A 174 -2.44 0.69 16.13
CA GLN A 174 -3.65 0.26 16.84
C GLN A 174 -4.75 -0.22 15.87
N LEU A 175 -4.99 0.52 14.78
CA LEU A 175 -5.97 0.13 13.76
C LEU A 175 -5.58 -1.19 13.05
N LEU A 176 -4.29 -1.36 12.75
CA LEU A 176 -3.79 -2.61 12.19
C LEU A 176 -3.97 -3.78 13.16
N LEU A 177 -3.68 -3.55 14.45
CA LEU A 177 -3.87 -4.53 15.50
C LEU A 177 -5.34 -4.96 15.60
N GLU A 178 -6.25 -4.01 15.63
CA GLU A 178 -7.69 -4.28 15.68
C GLU A 178 -8.16 -5.11 14.47
N LYS A 179 -7.74 -4.75 13.27
CA LYS A 179 -8.04 -5.53 12.06
C LYS A 179 -7.47 -6.94 12.11
N MET A 180 -6.25 -7.12 12.62
CA MET A 180 -5.62 -8.43 12.77
C MET A 180 -6.32 -9.30 13.81
N ILE A 181 -6.74 -8.72 14.91
CA ILE A 181 -7.55 -9.42 15.94
C ILE A 181 -8.89 -9.87 15.33
N ASN A 182 -9.59 -8.97 14.64
CA ASN A 182 -10.89 -9.26 14.04
C ASN A 182 -10.79 -10.31 12.92
N SER A 183 -9.68 -10.37 12.20
CA SER A 183 -9.40 -11.40 11.19
C SER A 183 -8.82 -12.70 11.76
N GLN A 184 -8.70 -12.81 13.09
CA GLN A 184 -8.09 -13.94 13.80
C GLN A 184 -6.61 -14.20 13.40
N ASN A 185 -5.93 -13.18 12.88
CA ASN A 185 -4.49 -13.24 12.59
C ASN A 185 -3.67 -12.85 13.83
N PHE A 186 -3.71 -13.70 14.85
CA PHE A 186 -3.05 -13.44 16.13
C PHE A 186 -1.53 -13.30 16.02
N ARG A 187 -0.89 -14.00 15.08
CA ARG A 187 0.56 -13.90 14.88
C ARG A 187 0.95 -12.51 14.38
N GLY A 188 0.27 -11.99 13.34
CA GLY A 188 0.48 -10.64 12.87
C GLY A 188 0.13 -9.58 13.92
N GLY A 189 -0.89 -9.84 14.76
CA GLY A 189 -1.26 -8.98 15.88
C GLY A 189 -0.13 -8.83 16.92
N VAL A 190 0.56 -9.91 17.26
CA VAL A 190 1.71 -9.88 18.19
C VAL A 190 2.84 -9.03 17.63
N GLU A 191 3.20 -9.19 16.35
CA GLU A 191 4.24 -8.39 15.69
C GLU A 191 3.91 -6.88 15.70
N VAL A 192 2.63 -6.54 15.53
CA VAL A 192 2.16 -5.15 15.62
C VAL A 192 2.28 -4.60 17.03
N VAL A 193 1.92 -5.38 18.05
CA VAL A 193 2.07 -4.96 19.48
C VAL A 193 3.53 -4.73 19.84
N GLU A 194 4.43 -5.62 19.42
CA GLU A 194 5.87 -5.48 19.65
C GLU A 194 6.39 -4.19 19.01
N ARG A 195 6.00 -3.88 17.77
CA ARG A 195 6.36 -2.65 17.08
C ARG A 195 5.82 -1.39 17.78
N ILE A 196 4.57 -1.40 18.23
CA ILE A 196 4.00 -0.29 19.02
C ILE A 196 4.84 -0.05 20.27
N ASN A 197 5.19 -1.12 20.98
CA ASN A 197 5.96 -1.02 22.21
C ASN A 197 7.38 -0.46 21.98
N GLU A 198 8.03 -0.85 20.89
CA GLU A 198 9.32 -0.29 20.47
C GLU A 198 9.21 1.19 20.10
N GLU A 199 8.16 1.60 19.39
CA GLU A 199 7.93 3.01 19.00
C GLU A 199 7.65 3.90 20.22
N VAL A 200 6.87 3.42 21.19
CA VAL A 200 6.58 4.14 22.44
C VAL A 200 7.84 4.31 23.30
N ASN A 201 8.72 3.31 23.31
CA ASN A 201 9.94 3.34 24.13
C ASN A 201 11.14 4.02 23.42
N ARG A 202 10.97 4.51 22.20
CA ARG A 202 12.03 5.20 21.46
C ARG A 202 12.32 6.56 22.10
N PRO A 203 13.58 6.86 22.53
CA PRO A 203 13.90 8.17 23.06
C PRO A 203 13.72 9.25 21.99
N VAL A 204 12.94 10.29 22.31
CA VAL A 204 12.74 11.44 21.43
C VAL A 204 14.06 12.22 21.35
N SER A 205 14.79 12.09 20.24
CA SER A 205 15.94 12.93 19.98
C SER A 205 15.46 14.31 19.53
N TYR A 206 15.45 15.26 20.46
CA TYR A 206 15.29 16.68 20.13
C TYR A 206 16.51 17.14 19.32
N THR A 207 16.40 17.26 18.02
CA THR A 207 17.30 18.07 17.23
C THR A 207 16.99 19.52 17.57
N HIS A 208 17.86 20.14 18.37
CA HIS A 208 17.86 21.58 18.61
C HIS A 208 18.06 22.29 17.26
N LEU A 209 17.00 22.88 16.73
CA LEU A 209 17.08 23.96 15.76
C LEU A 209 17.70 25.16 16.48
N THR A 210 19.01 25.31 16.37
CA THR A 210 19.68 26.58 16.70
C THR A 210 19.21 27.61 15.67
N LEU A 211 18.38 28.56 16.13
CA LEU A 211 18.06 29.75 15.38
C LEU A 211 19.36 30.54 15.17
N PRO A 212 19.65 31.03 13.96
CA PRO A 212 20.79 31.93 13.78
C PRO A 212 20.49 33.22 14.52
N THR A 213 21.37 33.59 15.45
CA THR A 213 21.37 34.89 16.11
C THR A 213 21.79 35.94 15.07
N ILE A 214 20.96 36.93 14.86
CA ILE A 214 21.23 38.17 14.10
C ILE A 214 22.10 39.09 14.95
#